data_6e83565fbac1aad58a28ee1e492c970d
#
_entry.id   6e83565fbac1aad58a28ee1e492c970d
#
_cell.length_a   1.000
_cell.length_b   1.000
_cell.length_c   1.000
_cell.angle_alpha   90.00
_cell.angle_beta   90.00
_cell.angle_gamma   90.00
#
_symmetry.space_group_name_H-M   'P 1'
#
loop_
_entity.id
_entity.type
_entity.pdbx_description
1 polymer ?
#
loop_
_entity_poly.entity_id
_entity_poly.type
_entity_poly.pdbx_seq_one_letter_code
_entity_poly.pdbx_strand_id
1 'polypeptide(L)'
;MFSLIKSGMATAMHELSVISNNIANASSSGFKKTSLTFSELGDKFNPEKVDSTKVGQGAAIGFSRSSDGQGAIMDTGRTTDLALIGNGMFILKDDNTTMPSFTRSGTFSLDNSGFLRAPNNAFVMGSPLVDGDFGPTPETLEELVPIQIPLHQDEV
;
A
#
# COMPACT_ATOMS: atom_id res chain seq x y z
N MET A 1 3.49 -11.81 37.85
CA MET A 1 3.91 -10.42 37.61
C MET A 1 4.92 -10.26 36.46
N PHE A 2 5.97 -11.07 36.34
CA PHE A 2 6.93 -10.94 35.25
C PHE A 2 6.35 -11.14 33.84
N SER A 3 5.38 -12.03 33.68
CA SER A 3 4.71 -12.25 32.38
C SER A 3 3.91 -11.03 31.91
N LEU A 4 3.28 -10.32 32.84
CA LEU A 4 2.51 -9.10 32.59
C LEU A 4 3.44 -7.98 32.13
N ILE A 5 4.57 -7.78 32.82
CA ILE A 5 5.57 -6.78 32.44
C ILE A 5 6.18 -7.12 31.08
N LYS A 6 6.48 -8.40 30.83
CA LYS A 6 7.04 -8.88 29.58
C LYS A 6 6.08 -8.64 28.39
N SER A 7 4.79 -8.94 28.56
CA SER A 7 3.78 -8.69 27.53
C SER A 7 3.62 -7.21 27.21
N GLY A 8 3.54 -6.35 28.26
CA GLY A 8 3.47 -4.90 28.08
C GLY A 8 4.70 -4.32 27.37
N MET A 9 5.89 -4.78 27.77
CA MET A 9 7.14 -4.34 27.12
C MET A 9 7.21 -4.80 25.64
N ALA A 10 6.84 -6.05 25.36
CA ALA A 10 6.84 -6.58 24.00
C ALA A 10 5.87 -5.78 23.10
N THR A 11 4.69 -5.44 23.62
CA THR A 11 3.68 -4.64 22.94
C THR A 11 4.19 -3.22 22.64
N ALA A 12 4.83 -2.58 23.62
CA ALA A 12 5.42 -1.25 23.46
C ALA A 12 6.57 -1.26 22.44
N MET A 13 7.41 -2.30 22.41
CA MET A 13 8.46 -2.45 21.41
C MET A 13 7.89 -2.61 20.00
N HIS A 14 6.80 -3.34 19.83
CA HIS A 14 6.11 -3.46 18.55
C HIS A 14 5.52 -2.12 18.08
N GLU A 15 4.89 -1.37 18.98
CA GLU A 15 4.39 -0.03 18.68
C GLU A 15 5.52 0.89 18.22
N LEU A 16 6.63 0.90 18.95
CA LEU A 16 7.80 1.68 18.60
C LEU A 16 8.36 1.30 17.23
N SER A 17 8.39 0.02 16.90
CA SER A 17 8.81 -0.47 15.58
C SER A 17 7.91 0.05 14.46
N VAL A 18 6.59 0.02 14.65
CA VAL A 18 5.63 0.53 13.65
C VAL A 18 5.74 2.06 13.50
N ILE A 19 5.87 2.79 14.61
CA ILE A 19 6.08 4.23 14.58
C ILE A 19 7.38 4.57 13.84
N SER A 20 8.47 3.86 14.14
CA SER A 20 9.76 4.05 13.48
C SER A 20 9.68 3.80 11.98
N ASN A 21 8.96 2.75 11.55
CA ASN A 21 8.73 2.47 10.15
C ASN A 21 7.87 3.57 9.48
N ASN A 22 6.84 4.06 10.16
CA ASN A 22 6.04 5.17 9.65
C ASN A 22 6.86 6.45 9.47
N ILE A 23 7.75 6.75 10.42
CA ILE A 23 8.63 7.93 10.34
C ILE A 23 9.65 7.76 9.21
N ALA A 24 10.29 6.60 9.12
CA ALA A 24 11.27 6.31 8.07
C ALA A 24 10.68 6.46 6.67
N ASN A 25 9.39 6.14 6.50
CA ASN A 25 8.70 6.20 5.22
C ASN A 25 7.77 7.42 5.06
N ALA A 26 7.84 8.40 5.96
CA ALA A 26 6.95 9.57 5.92
C ALA A 26 7.09 10.39 4.62
N SER A 27 8.28 10.38 4.00
CA SER A 27 8.57 11.05 2.72
C SER A 27 8.43 10.13 1.50
N SER A 28 8.04 8.87 1.69
CA SER A 28 7.89 7.91 0.58
C SER A 28 6.56 8.14 -0.14
N SER A 29 6.60 8.31 -1.47
CA SER A 29 5.40 8.47 -2.29
C SER A 29 4.51 7.24 -2.20
N GLY A 30 3.21 7.44 -1.95
CA GLY A 30 2.23 6.36 -1.87
C GLY A 30 2.32 5.52 -0.58
N PHE A 31 3.15 5.88 0.38
CA PHE A 31 3.22 5.16 1.65
C PHE A 31 1.92 5.31 2.46
N LYS A 32 1.44 4.21 2.99
CA LYS A 32 0.28 4.14 3.89
C LYS A 32 0.74 3.84 5.31
N LYS A 33 0.54 4.80 6.22
CA LYS A 33 0.91 4.61 7.62
C LYS A 33 0.13 3.45 8.23
N THR A 34 0.83 2.65 9.03
CA THR A 34 0.25 1.57 9.80
C THR A 34 0.02 2.02 11.24
N SER A 35 -1.10 1.66 11.82
CA SER A 35 -1.39 1.82 13.25
C SER A 35 -1.70 0.47 13.88
N LEU A 36 -1.29 0.29 15.13
CA LEU A 36 -1.61 -0.89 15.91
C LEU A 36 -2.74 -0.57 16.89
N THR A 37 -3.63 -1.53 17.09
CA THR A 37 -4.58 -1.55 18.19
C THR A 37 -4.18 -2.63 19.17
N PHE A 38 -4.37 -2.36 20.45
CA PHE A 38 -4.06 -3.31 21.51
C PHE A 38 -5.34 -3.86 22.09
N SER A 39 -5.29 -5.10 22.52
CA SER A 39 -6.35 -5.75 23.27
C SER A 39 -5.79 -6.28 24.58
N GLU A 40 -6.60 -6.27 25.61
CA GLU A 40 -6.28 -6.94 26.84
C GLU A 40 -6.25 -8.45 26.64
N LEU A 41 -5.25 -9.14 27.15
CA LEU A 41 -5.25 -10.59 27.28
C LEU A 41 -6.18 -10.93 28.47
N GLY A 42 -7.49 -11.03 28.19
CA GLY A 42 -8.47 -11.49 29.14
C GLY A 42 -8.93 -12.90 28.79
N ASP A 43 -9.36 -13.65 29.79
CA ASP A 43 -10.08 -14.90 29.59
C ASP A 43 -11.31 -14.65 28.72
N LYS A 44 -11.58 -15.60 27.80
CA LYS A 44 -12.78 -15.57 26.97
C LYS A 44 -13.98 -15.25 27.88
N PHE A 45 -14.64 -14.15 27.49
CA PHE A 45 -15.79 -13.62 28.21
C PHE A 45 -16.74 -14.74 28.67
N ASN A 46 -16.68 -15.09 29.96
CA ASN A 46 -17.64 -15.94 30.60
C ASN A 46 -18.57 -15.03 31.43
N PRO A 47 -19.77 -14.73 30.91
CA PRO A 47 -20.68 -13.76 31.57
C PRO A 47 -21.15 -14.20 32.96
N GLU A 48 -20.95 -15.45 33.32
CA GLU A 48 -21.39 -16.00 34.63
C GLU A 48 -20.37 -15.82 35.77
N LYS A 49 -19.16 -15.35 35.50
CA LYS A 49 -18.14 -15.07 36.54
C LYS A 49 -17.70 -13.61 36.49
N VAL A 50 -18.52 -12.73 36.98
CA VAL A 50 -18.09 -11.38 37.34
C VAL A 50 -17.35 -11.46 38.68
N ASP A 51 -16.08 -11.85 38.64
CA ASP A 51 -15.21 -11.78 39.81
C ASP A 51 -14.47 -10.43 39.77
N SER A 52 -14.77 -9.58 40.74
CA SER A 52 -14.26 -8.21 40.85
C SER A 52 -12.76 -8.11 41.19
N THR A 53 -12.04 -9.23 41.19
CA THR A 53 -10.60 -9.33 41.50
C THR A 53 -9.73 -9.67 40.28
N LYS A 54 -10.23 -9.50 39.03
CA LYS A 54 -9.45 -9.80 37.87
C LYS A 54 -8.31 -8.79 37.69
N VAL A 55 -7.13 -9.20 38.08
CA VAL A 55 -5.88 -8.55 37.68
C VAL A 55 -5.70 -8.82 36.19
N GLY A 56 -5.56 -7.76 35.37
CA GLY A 56 -5.34 -7.89 33.92
C GLY A 56 -4.19 -8.85 33.60
N GLN A 57 -4.34 -9.67 32.58
CA GLN A 57 -3.35 -10.72 32.21
C GLN A 57 -2.27 -10.21 31.24
N GLY A 58 -2.32 -8.95 30.88
CA GLY A 58 -1.39 -8.31 29.98
C GLY A 58 -2.04 -7.75 28.73
N ALA A 59 -1.22 -7.25 27.82
CA ALA A 59 -1.63 -6.69 26.55
C ALA A 59 -1.15 -7.56 25.37
N ALA A 60 -1.99 -7.69 24.36
CA ALA A 60 -1.65 -8.29 23.08
C ALA A 60 -1.90 -7.31 21.95
N ILE A 61 -1.23 -7.53 20.84
CA ILE A 61 -1.49 -6.80 19.59
C ILE A 61 -2.81 -7.34 19.03
N GLY A 62 -3.83 -6.47 18.93
CA GLY A 62 -5.12 -6.80 18.35
C GLY A 62 -5.06 -6.75 16.82
N PHE A 63 -5.14 -5.57 16.24
CA PHE A 63 -5.17 -5.38 14.78
C PHE A 63 -4.08 -4.41 14.34
N SER A 64 -3.49 -4.74 13.19
CA SER A 64 -2.69 -3.81 12.40
C SER A 64 -3.58 -3.22 11.31
N ARG A 65 -3.70 -1.90 11.27
CA ARG A 65 -4.53 -1.18 10.30
C ARG A 65 -3.69 -0.23 9.48
N SER A 66 -3.76 -0.38 8.16
CA SER A 66 -3.23 0.62 7.25
C SER A 66 -4.22 1.77 7.07
N SER A 67 -3.72 3.00 7.02
CA SER A 67 -4.56 4.18 6.79
C SER A 67 -4.90 4.29 5.31
N ASP A 68 -6.19 4.32 4.97
CA ASP A 68 -6.67 4.49 3.59
C ASP A 68 -6.91 5.97 3.22
N GLY A 69 -6.64 6.90 4.12
CA GLY A 69 -6.80 8.33 3.87
C GLY A 69 -5.97 8.82 2.68
N GLN A 70 -6.54 9.77 1.90
CA GLN A 70 -5.83 10.44 0.81
C GLN A 70 -4.73 11.33 1.41
N GLY A 71 -3.49 11.14 0.91
CA GLY A 71 -2.37 12.03 1.24
C GLY A 71 -2.41 13.34 0.43
N ALA A 72 -1.56 14.28 0.80
CA ALA A 72 -1.35 15.49 0.01
C ALA A 72 -0.78 15.12 -1.38
N ILE A 73 -1.31 15.75 -2.41
CA ILE A 73 -0.78 15.64 -3.76
C ILE A 73 0.27 16.74 -3.91
N MET A 74 1.45 16.34 -4.35
CA MET A 74 2.58 17.25 -4.58
C MET A 74 2.95 17.23 -6.05
N ASP A 75 3.21 18.38 -6.61
CA ASP A 75 3.78 18.50 -7.95
C ASP A 75 5.30 18.22 -7.87
N THR A 76 5.77 17.28 -8.66
CA THR A 76 7.19 16.89 -8.73
C THR A 76 7.91 17.53 -9.92
N GLY A 77 7.19 18.21 -10.82
CA GLY A 77 7.72 18.75 -12.06
C GLY A 77 8.13 17.70 -13.11
N ARG A 78 7.79 16.43 -12.89
CA ARG A 78 8.07 15.32 -13.82
C ARG A 78 6.78 14.89 -14.50
N THR A 79 6.79 14.81 -15.83
CA THR A 79 5.61 14.46 -16.63
C THR A 79 5.18 13.00 -16.49
N THR A 80 6.09 12.13 -16.03
CA THR A 80 5.82 10.71 -15.83
C THR A 80 5.31 10.36 -14.45
N ASP A 81 5.35 11.31 -13.50
CA ASP A 81 4.85 11.09 -12.15
C ASP A 81 3.33 11.30 -12.15
N LEU A 82 2.62 10.30 -11.65
CA LEU A 82 1.15 10.28 -11.62
C LEU A 82 0.65 10.17 -10.18
N ALA A 83 -0.42 10.88 -9.87
CA ALA A 83 -1.09 10.77 -8.58
C ALA A 83 -2.53 10.26 -8.76
N LEU A 84 -2.95 9.33 -7.90
CA LEU A 84 -4.32 8.86 -7.85
C LEU A 84 -5.12 9.59 -6.80
N ILE A 85 -6.30 10.07 -7.18
CA ILE A 85 -7.31 10.62 -6.28
C ILE A 85 -8.40 9.57 -6.08
N GLY A 86 -8.73 9.29 -4.83
CA GLY A 86 -9.73 8.26 -4.51
C GLY A 86 -9.10 6.92 -4.10
N ASN A 87 -9.84 5.83 -4.17
CA ASN A 87 -9.46 4.51 -3.63
C ASN A 87 -8.81 3.55 -4.65
N GLY A 88 -8.26 4.07 -5.75
CA GLY A 88 -7.62 3.25 -6.79
C GLY A 88 -6.19 2.83 -6.45
N MET A 89 -5.64 1.91 -7.22
CA MET A 89 -4.22 1.54 -7.25
C MET A 89 -3.76 1.38 -8.69
N PHE A 90 -2.49 1.65 -8.95
CA PHE A 90 -1.87 1.31 -10.23
C PHE A 90 -1.62 -0.19 -10.29
N ILE A 91 -1.85 -0.77 -11.44
CA ILE A 91 -1.62 -2.19 -11.70
C ILE A 91 -0.28 -2.31 -12.39
N LEU A 92 0.59 -3.14 -11.84
CA LEU A 92 1.90 -3.42 -12.37
C LEU A 92 1.99 -4.89 -12.77
N LYS A 93 2.67 -5.16 -13.88
CA LYS A 93 2.98 -6.52 -14.33
C LYS A 93 4.46 -6.62 -14.64
N ASP A 94 5.09 -7.62 -14.06
CA ASP A 94 6.49 -7.97 -14.34
C ASP A 94 6.54 -9.02 -15.43
N ASP A 95 7.57 -8.96 -16.29
CA ASP A 95 7.80 -9.95 -17.36
C ASP A 95 7.96 -11.38 -16.82
N ASN A 96 8.48 -11.50 -15.60
CA ASN A 96 8.78 -12.80 -14.99
C ASN A 96 7.66 -13.37 -14.13
N THR A 97 6.57 -12.62 -13.90
CA THR A 97 5.50 -13.01 -12.98
C THR A 97 4.15 -12.96 -13.66
N THR A 98 3.38 -14.04 -13.55
CA THR A 98 2.01 -14.08 -14.10
C THR A 98 1.04 -13.24 -13.25
N MET A 99 1.34 -13.04 -11.97
CA MET A 99 0.47 -12.29 -11.05
C MET A 99 0.75 -10.80 -11.12
N PRO A 100 -0.27 -9.96 -11.29
CA PRO A 100 -0.14 -8.51 -11.21
C PRO A 100 0.15 -8.07 -9.75
N SER A 101 0.90 -7.01 -9.60
CA SER A 101 1.11 -6.31 -8.33
C SER A 101 0.41 -4.96 -8.34
N PHE A 102 0.08 -4.43 -7.16
CA PHE A 102 -0.63 -3.18 -7.02
C PHE A 102 0.22 -2.18 -6.25
N THR A 103 0.24 -0.94 -6.71
CA THR A 103 0.97 0.14 -6.04
C THR A 103 0.16 1.42 -5.98
N ARG A 104 0.42 2.23 -4.97
CA ARG A 104 -0.10 3.60 -4.87
C ARG A 104 0.96 4.64 -5.26
N SER A 105 2.22 4.22 -5.32
CA SER A 105 3.31 5.06 -5.80
C SER A 105 3.18 5.28 -7.29
N GLY A 106 3.09 6.54 -7.71
CA GLY A 106 2.99 6.94 -9.11
C GLY A 106 4.31 7.48 -9.68
N THR A 107 5.43 7.14 -9.09
CA THR A 107 6.75 7.51 -9.60
C THR A 107 7.12 6.54 -10.72
N PHE A 108 6.96 6.98 -11.95
CA PHE A 108 7.23 6.15 -13.13
C PHE A 108 8.32 6.77 -14.01
N SER A 109 8.85 5.96 -14.90
CA SER A 109 9.82 6.37 -15.93
C SER A 109 9.46 5.74 -17.27
N LEU A 110 9.83 6.40 -18.37
CA LEU A 110 9.72 5.84 -19.71
C LEU A 110 10.98 5.04 -20.03
N ASP A 111 10.79 3.88 -20.63
CA ASP A 111 11.91 3.15 -21.23
C ASP A 111 12.20 3.63 -22.66
N ASN A 112 13.25 3.10 -23.28
CA ASN A 112 13.64 3.45 -24.63
C ASN A 112 12.60 3.08 -25.71
N SER A 113 11.65 2.23 -25.38
CA SER A 113 10.56 1.81 -26.26
C SER A 113 9.27 2.57 -26.00
N GLY A 114 9.28 3.54 -25.06
CA GLY A 114 8.14 4.37 -24.69
C GLY A 114 7.19 3.70 -23.72
N PHE A 115 7.54 2.57 -23.11
CA PHE A 115 6.71 1.96 -22.06
C PHE A 115 6.91 2.63 -20.72
N LEU A 116 5.79 2.80 -20.00
CA LEU A 116 5.80 3.34 -18.65
C LEU A 116 6.17 2.23 -17.66
N ARG A 117 7.26 2.45 -16.91
CA ARG A 117 7.80 1.48 -15.95
C ARG A 117 7.87 2.04 -14.55
N ALA A 118 7.60 1.18 -13.58
CA ALA A 118 7.82 1.45 -12.17
C ALA A 118 9.31 1.26 -11.78
N PRO A 119 9.75 1.75 -10.61
CA PRO A 119 11.15 1.63 -10.16
C PRO A 119 11.68 0.20 -10.06
N ASN A 120 10.80 -0.79 -9.88
CA ASN A 120 11.11 -2.23 -9.89
C ASN A 120 11.13 -2.83 -11.30
N ASN A 121 11.13 -2.00 -12.35
CA ASN A 121 11.13 -2.37 -13.76
C ASN A 121 9.85 -3.06 -14.27
N ALA A 122 8.78 -3.15 -13.46
CA ALA A 122 7.50 -3.67 -13.90
C ALA A 122 6.76 -2.67 -14.81
N PHE A 123 6.02 -3.19 -15.78
CA PHE A 123 5.17 -2.38 -16.67
C PHE A 123 3.94 -1.86 -15.91
N VAL A 124 3.61 -0.61 -16.16
CA VAL A 124 2.33 -0.05 -15.73
C VAL A 124 1.25 -0.48 -16.72
N MET A 125 0.21 -1.11 -16.22
CA MET A 125 -0.88 -1.65 -17.03
C MET A 125 -2.04 -0.66 -17.11
N GLY A 126 -2.67 -0.61 -18.27
CA GLY A 126 -3.83 0.23 -18.52
C GLY A 126 -4.83 -0.43 -19.46
N SER A 127 -5.99 0.22 -19.65
CA SER A 127 -6.97 -0.20 -20.64
C SER A 127 -6.49 0.16 -22.05
N PRO A 128 -6.68 -0.73 -23.04
CA PRO A 128 -6.37 -0.39 -24.43
C PRO A 128 -7.29 0.72 -24.93
N LEU A 129 -6.74 1.61 -25.75
CA LEU A 129 -7.51 2.59 -26.51
C LEU A 129 -8.07 1.90 -27.77
N VAL A 130 -9.37 2.07 -28.03
CA VAL A 130 -10.03 1.60 -29.25
C VAL A 130 -10.41 2.84 -30.06
N ASP A 131 -9.85 2.96 -31.26
CA ASP A 131 -10.07 4.09 -32.19
C ASP A 131 -9.79 5.49 -31.59
N GLY A 132 -8.87 5.56 -30.60
CA GLY A 132 -8.49 6.82 -29.95
C GLY A 132 -9.41 7.25 -28.80
N ASP A 133 -10.43 6.47 -28.50
CA ASP A 133 -11.32 6.67 -27.36
C ASP A 133 -11.07 5.59 -26.29
N PHE A 134 -11.50 5.87 -25.07
CA PHE A 134 -11.41 4.87 -24.00
C PHE A 134 -12.34 3.70 -24.34
N GLY A 135 -11.73 2.54 -24.54
CA GLY A 135 -12.47 1.30 -24.72
C GLY A 135 -13.32 0.94 -23.49
N PRO A 136 -14.14 -0.11 -23.58
CA PRO A 136 -14.89 -0.58 -22.43
C PRO A 136 -13.91 -0.87 -21.26
N THR A 137 -14.34 -0.57 -20.04
CA THR A 137 -13.56 -0.92 -18.85
C THR A 137 -13.26 -2.41 -18.86
N PRO A 138 -11.98 -2.82 -18.82
CA PRO A 138 -11.64 -4.24 -18.84
C PRO A 138 -12.25 -4.94 -17.61
N GLU A 139 -12.95 -6.02 -17.87
CA GLU A 139 -13.58 -6.83 -16.82
C GLU A 139 -12.57 -7.77 -16.16
N THR A 140 -11.48 -8.08 -16.86
CA THR A 140 -10.45 -8.99 -16.38
C THR A 140 -9.07 -8.34 -16.44
N LEU A 141 -8.18 -8.79 -15.53
CA LEU A 141 -6.79 -8.33 -15.49
C LEU A 141 -5.97 -8.76 -16.72
N GLU A 142 -6.47 -9.74 -17.47
CA GLU A 142 -5.81 -10.26 -18.68
C GLU A 142 -6.00 -9.34 -19.89
N GLU A 143 -7.04 -8.52 -19.89
CA GLU A 143 -7.34 -7.55 -20.96
C GLU A 143 -6.47 -6.28 -20.87
N LEU A 144 -5.75 -6.11 -19.77
CA LEU A 144 -4.89 -4.96 -19.57
C LEU A 144 -3.63 -5.08 -20.43
N VAL A 145 -3.24 -3.96 -21.02
CA VAL A 145 -2.03 -3.83 -21.82
C VAL A 145 -1.01 -2.90 -21.15
N PRO A 146 0.30 -3.09 -21.39
CA PRO A 146 1.30 -2.14 -20.93
C PRO A 146 1.07 -0.76 -21.55
N ILE A 147 1.09 0.29 -20.74
CA ILE A 147 0.94 1.66 -21.21
C ILE A 147 2.18 2.05 -21.99
N GLN A 148 1.99 2.37 -23.28
CA GLN A 148 3.03 2.86 -24.17
C GLN A 148 2.70 4.29 -24.60
N ILE A 149 3.64 5.20 -24.42
CA ILE A 149 3.58 6.58 -24.90
C ILE A 149 4.42 6.66 -26.17
N PRO A 150 3.82 6.99 -27.33
CA PRO A 150 4.59 7.09 -28.57
C PRO A 150 5.64 8.20 -28.41
N LEU A 151 6.90 7.80 -28.49
CA LEU A 151 8.01 8.76 -28.57
C LEU A 151 7.93 9.36 -29.97
N HIS A 152 7.55 10.63 -30.07
CA HIS A 152 7.58 11.35 -31.34
C HIS A 152 9.06 11.48 -31.73
N GLN A 153 9.50 10.67 -32.67
CA GLN A 153 10.75 10.92 -33.37
C GLN A 153 10.44 12.00 -34.38
N ASP A 154 10.87 13.22 -34.10
CA ASP A 154 10.94 14.26 -35.11
C ASP A 154 11.87 13.72 -36.18
N GLU A 155 11.32 13.35 -37.34
CA GLU A 155 12.11 13.09 -38.54
C GLU A 155 12.82 14.40 -38.90
N VAL A 156 14.13 14.41 -38.68
CA VAL A 156 15.05 15.50 -39.13
C VAL A 156 15.36 15.30 -40.61
#